data_043e99897757e6a7e50d1ea6e3346653
#
_entry.id   043e99897757e6a7e50d1ea6e3346653
#
_cell.length_a   1.000
_cell.length_b   1.000
_cell.length_c   1.000
_cell.angle_alpha   90.00
_cell.angle_beta   90.00
_cell.angle_gamma   90.00
#
_symmetry.space_group_name_H-M   'P 1'
#
loop_
_entity.id
_entity.type
_entity.pdbx_description
1 polymer ?
#
loop_
_entity_poly.entity_id
_entity_poly.type
_entity_poly.pdbx_seq_one_letter_code
_entity_poly.pdbx_strand_id
1 'polypeptide(L)'
;MLSGWWNLLKTLSDRPEVNRLERFLHALVDRHSEELEFVVLFGSMARGNWSRGSDYDLLIGLRDEDDKRLIDRMAEFSPPADMDVEVFPYDRGEWQRMFREYHPLLLEALEYGVVLWDQGAFADMRETFRQWRESGRVQPWRSGWKITDSAA
;
A
#
# COMPACT_ATOMS: atom_id res chain seq x y z
N MET A 1 -15.95 3.99 -0.36
CA MET A 1 -16.65 4.40 -1.58
C MET A 1 -15.74 4.32 -2.77
N LEU A 2 -16.25 3.76 -3.86
CA LEU A 2 -15.43 3.49 -5.05
C LEU A 2 -15.21 4.72 -5.93
N SER A 3 -15.97 5.79 -5.72
CA SER A 3 -15.98 6.93 -6.63
C SER A 3 -14.68 7.74 -6.67
N GLY A 4 -13.88 7.66 -5.62
CA GLY A 4 -12.65 8.47 -5.54
C GLY A 4 -11.44 7.88 -6.25
N TRP A 5 -11.38 6.58 -6.43
CA TRP A 5 -10.19 5.93 -6.96
C TRP A 5 -10.16 5.84 -8.48
N TRP A 6 -11.29 6.07 -9.13
CA TRP A 6 -11.34 6.18 -10.59
C TRP A 6 -10.40 7.27 -11.12
N ASN A 7 -10.36 8.41 -10.43
CA ASN A 7 -9.48 9.50 -10.84
C ASN A 7 -8.01 9.14 -10.65
N LEU A 8 -7.70 8.34 -9.63
CA LEU A 8 -6.34 7.87 -9.38
C LEU A 8 -5.89 6.90 -10.46
N LEU A 9 -6.77 6.00 -10.90
CA LEU A 9 -6.45 5.09 -11.99
C LEU A 9 -6.24 5.81 -13.31
N LYS A 10 -6.92 6.93 -13.53
CA LYS A 10 -6.68 7.76 -14.70
C LYS A 10 -5.27 8.32 -14.72
N THR A 11 -4.71 8.66 -13.56
CA THR A 11 -3.33 9.13 -13.47
C THR A 11 -2.31 8.03 -13.76
N LEU A 12 -2.73 6.77 -13.67
CA LEU A 12 -1.92 5.61 -13.95
C LEU A 12 -2.17 5.04 -15.37
N SER A 13 -2.87 5.78 -16.22
CA SER A 13 -3.31 5.28 -17.52
C SER A 13 -2.16 4.91 -18.45
N ASP A 14 -0.96 5.42 -18.22
CA ASP A 14 0.24 5.10 -18.99
C ASP A 14 0.89 3.78 -18.54
N ARG A 15 0.42 3.19 -17.43
CA ARG A 15 0.98 1.93 -16.92
C ARG A 15 0.45 0.76 -17.73
N PRO A 16 1.28 -0.28 -17.95
CA PRO A 16 0.83 -1.46 -18.70
C PRO A 16 -0.31 -2.17 -17.98
N GLU A 17 -1.31 -2.56 -18.76
CA GLU A 17 -2.45 -3.36 -18.29
C GLU A 17 -3.21 -2.75 -17.12
N VAL A 18 -3.25 -1.42 -17.03
CA VAL A 18 -3.96 -0.73 -15.94
C VAL A 18 -5.45 -1.12 -15.87
N ASN A 19 -6.06 -1.43 -17.02
CA ASN A 19 -7.46 -1.85 -17.07
C ASN A 19 -7.68 -3.19 -16.35
N ARG A 20 -6.70 -4.10 -16.41
CA ARG A 20 -6.76 -5.37 -15.69
C ARG A 20 -6.61 -5.14 -14.19
N LEU A 21 -5.71 -4.24 -13.79
CA LEU A 21 -5.57 -3.83 -12.39
C LEU A 21 -6.88 -3.27 -11.87
N GLU A 22 -7.51 -2.39 -12.63
CA GLU A 22 -8.78 -1.78 -12.26
C GLU A 22 -9.85 -2.84 -12.01
N ARG A 23 -9.99 -3.81 -12.92
CA ARG A 23 -10.96 -4.89 -12.75
C ARG A 23 -10.66 -5.74 -11.50
N PHE A 24 -9.38 -6.01 -11.26
CA PHE A 24 -8.97 -6.75 -10.06
C PHE A 24 -9.35 -5.98 -8.78
N LEU A 25 -9.10 -4.67 -8.76
CA LEU A 25 -9.42 -3.84 -7.61
C LEU A 25 -10.92 -3.79 -7.33
N HIS A 26 -11.73 -3.69 -8.38
CA HIS A 26 -13.19 -3.76 -8.22
C HIS A 26 -13.61 -5.08 -7.59
N ALA A 27 -13.09 -6.19 -8.10
CA ALA A 27 -13.41 -7.51 -7.57
C ALA A 27 -12.93 -7.66 -6.12
N LEU A 28 -11.75 -7.14 -5.81
CA LEU A 28 -11.19 -7.19 -4.47
C LEU A 28 -12.08 -6.44 -3.47
N VAL A 29 -12.47 -5.22 -3.81
CA VAL A 29 -13.31 -4.41 -2.94
C VAL A 29 -14.71 -5.02 -2.81
N ASP A 30 -15.30 -5.48 -3.91
CA ASP A 30 -16.62 -6.10 -3.88
C ASP A 30 -16.64 -7.34 -2.98
N ARG A 31 -15.59 -8.15 -3.04
CA ARG A 31 -15.51 -9.40 -2.29
C ARG A 31 -15.13 -9.19 -0.82
N HIS A 32 -14.27 -8.20 -0.54
CA HIS A 32 -13.62 -8.05 0.76
C HIS A 32 -13.84 -6.68 1.42
N SER A 33 -14.85 -5.91 1.00
CA SER A 33 -15.04 -4.55 1.51
C SER A 33 -15.15 -4.47 3.04
N GLU A 34 -15.71 -5.50 3.68
CA GLU A 34 -15.84 -5.53 5.13
C GLU A 34 -14.52 -5.83 5.85
N GLU A 35 -13.58 -6.44 5.14
CA GLU A 35 -12.28 -6.82 5.70
C GLU A 35 -11.21 -5.77 5.45
N LEU A 36 -11.39 -4.93 4.43
CA LEU A 36 -10.37 -4.00 3.99
C LEU A 36 -10.39 -2.70 4.78
N GLU A 37 -9.24 -2.29 5.27
CA GLU A 37 -9.04 -0.95 5.82
C GLU A 37 -8.45 -0.02 4.76
N PHE A 38 -7.43 -0.49 4.03
CA PHE A 38 -6.85 0.31 2.94
C PHE A 38 -6.20 -0.59 1.89
N VAL A 39 -6.10 -0.05 0.67
CA VAL A 39 -5.34 -0.62 -0.44
C VAL A 39 -4.52 0.49 -1.06
N VAL A 40 -3.20 0.31 -1.12
CA VAL A 40 -2.27 1.33 -1.58
C VAL A 40 -1.31 0.72 -2.60
N LEU A 41 -1.20 1.34 -3.76
CA LEU A 41 -0.19 0.97 -4.75
C LEU A 41 1.15 1.59 -4.32
N PHE A 42 2.20 0.78 -4.28
CA PHE A 42 3.54 1.26 -3.96
C PHE A 42 4.55 0.66 -4.95
N GLY A 43 5.84 0.89 -4.73
CA GLY A 43 6.88 0.39 -5.61
C GLY A 43 7.01 1.21 -6.90
N SER A 44 7.64 0.62 -7.91
CA SER A 44 7.99 1.32 -9.14
C SER A 44 6.79 1.84 -9.92
N MET A 45 5.68 1.12 -9.89
CA MET A 45 4.45 1.56 -10.57
C MET A 45 3.88 2.83 -9.95
N ALA A 46 4.00 2.98 -8.63
CA ALA A 46 3.55 4.19 -7.94
C ALA A 46 4.53 5.34 -8.15
N ARG A 47 5.84 5.06 -8.10
CA ARG A 47 6.88 6.09 -8.21
C ARG A 47 7.09 6.60 -9.62
N GLY A 48 6.64 5.87 -10.64
CA GLY A 48 6.79 6.27 -12.03
C GLY A 48 8.09 5.82 -12.69
N ASN A 49 8.92 5.05 -11.99
CA ASN A 49 10.18 4.52 -12.54
C ASN A 49 10.06 3.04 -12.93
N TRP A 50 8.86 2.65 -13.34
CA TRP A 50 8.58 1.29 -13.75
C TRP A 50 9.24 0.97 -15.09
N SER A 51 9.46 -0.34 -15.33
CA SER A 51 9.94 -0.85 -16.59
C SER A 51 9.05 -2.01 -17.04
N ARG A 52 9.28 -2.50 -18.27
CA ARG A 52 8.58 -3.69 -18.73
C ARG A 52 8.84 -4.83 -17.77
N GLY A 53 7.78 -5.52 -17.35
CA GLY A 53 7.88 -6.61 -16.41
C GLY A 53 7.83 -6.19 -14.96
N SER A 54 7.69 -4.89 -14.66
CA SER A 54 7.42 -4.46 -13.29
C SER A 54 6.04 -4.94 -12.85
N ASP A 55 5.95 -5.39 -11.59
CA ASP A 55 4.67 -5.78 -11.00
C ASP A 55 3.99 -4.57 -10.38
N TYR A 56 2.66 -4.67 -10.25
CA TYR A 56 1.92 -3.77 -9.38
C TYR A 56 1.99 -4.31 -7.96
N ASP A 57 2.59 -3.55 -7.07
CA ASP A 57 2.73 -3.93 -5.66
C ASP A 57 1.62 -3.26 -4.85
N LEU A 58 0.76 -4.07 -4.24
CA LEU A 58 -0.37 -3.58 -3.47
C LEU A 58 -0.20 -3.88 -2.00
N LEU A 59 -0.14 -2.83 -1.19
CA LEU A 59 -0.20 -2.95 0.25
C LEU A 59 -1.67 -2.98 0.66
N ILE A 60 -2.08 -4.06 1.33
CA ILE A 60 -3.45 -4.23 1.80
C ILE A 60 -3.42 -4.24 3.33
N GLY A 61 -4.13 -3.29 3.92
CA GLY A 61 -4.34 -3.27 5.36
C GLY A 61 -5.70 -3.83 5.70
N LEU A 62 -5.75 -4.82 6.57
CA LEU A 62 -7.00 -5.42 7.00
C LEU A 62 -7.52 -4.70 8.26
N ARG A 63 -8.84 -4.65 8.39
CA ARG A 63 -9.52 -3.94 9.46
C ARG A 63 -9.30 -4.56 10.83
N ASP A 64 -9.25 -5.90 10.86
CA ASP A 64 -9.16 -6.66 12.09
C ASP A 64 -7.90 -7.50 12.13
N GLU A 65 -7.54 -7.97 13.34
CA GLU A 65 -6.48 -8.95 13.50
C GLU A 65 -7.03 -10.34 13.20
N ASP A 66 -6.16 -11.21 12.66
CA ASP A 66 -6.47 -12.62 12.50
C ASP A 66 -5.25 -13.46 12.91
N ASP A 67 -5.39 -14.77 12.89
CA ASP A 67 -4.30 -15.70 13.25
C ASP A 67 -3.70 -16.37 12.02
N LYS A 68 -4.02 -15.90 10.83
CA LYS A 68 -3.49 -16.46 9.59
C LYS A 68 -2.05 -16.01 9.36
N ARG A 69 -1.28 -16.87 8.69
CA ARG A 69 0.06 -16.50 8.26
C ARG A 69 -0.04 -15.56 7.05
N LEU A 70 0.98 -14.72 6.87
CA LEU A 70 1.04 -13.81 5.74
C LEU A 70 0.89 -14.55 4.40
N ILE A 71 1.56 -15.70 4.25
CA ILE A 71 1.50 -16.45 3.00
C ILE A 71 0.09 -16.95 2.69
N ASP A 72 -0.69 -17.30 3.70
CA ASP A 72 -2.08 -17.73 3.52
C ASP A 72 -2.95 -16.56 3.11
N ARG A 73 -2.73 -15.37 3.67
CA ARG A 73 -3.43 -14.17 3.27
C ARG A 73 -3.04 -13.74 1.85
N MET A 74 -1.76 -13.88 1.49
CA MET A 74 -1.32 -13.59 0.13
C MET A 74 -2.07 -14.45 -0.88
N ALA A 75 -2.26 -15.74 -0.58
CA ALA A 75 -3.03 -16.62 -1.45
C ALA A 75 -4.50 -16.21 -1.53
N GLU A 76 -5.08 -15.81 -0.39
CA GLU A 76 -6.49 -15.42 -0.32
C GLU A 76 -6.81 -14.16 -1.13
N PHE A 77 -5.90 -13.19 -1.12
CA PHE A 77 -6.11 -11.90 -1.78
C PHE A 77 -5.42 -11.79 -3.14
N SER A 78 -4.79 -12.86 -3.61
CA SER A 78 -4.04 -12.82 -4.86
C SER A 78 -4.95 -12.70 -6.09
N PRO A 79 -4.47 -12.02 -7.13
CA PRO A 79 -5.17 -11.99 -8.42
C PRO A 79 -5.04 -13.31 -9.16
N PRO A 80 -5.74 -13.46 -10.31
CA PRO A 80 -5.47 -14.58 -11.20
C PRO A 80 -3.98 -14.66 -11.57
N ALA A 81 -3.49 -15.89 -11.78
CA ALA A 81 -2.06 -16.16 -11.93
C ALA A 81 -1.40 -15.46 -13.13
N ASP A 82 -2.18 -15.02 -14.11
CA ASP A 82 -1.68 -14.35 -15.30
C ASP A 82 -1.56 -12.83 -15.17
N MET A 83 -1.79 -12.29 -13.96
CA MET A 83 -1.65 -10.86 -13.70
C MET A 83 -0.35 -10.55 -12.98
N ASP A 84 0.30 -9.48 -13.39
CA ASP A 84 1.53 -9.00 -12.77
C ASP A 84 1.21 -8.10 -11.57
N VAL A 85 0.56 -8.68 -10.58
CA VAL A 85 0.16 -8.01 -9.35
C VAL A 85 0.64 -8.84 -8.16
N GLU A 86 1.34 -8.21 -7.25
CA GLU A 86 1.78 -8.83 -6.00
C GLU A 86 1.09 -8.13 -4.83
N VAL A 87 0.50 -8.90 -3.92
CA VAL A 87 -0.24 -8.35 -2.80
C VAL A 87 0.48 -8.60 -1.49
N PHE A 88 0.41 -7.62 -0.59
CA PHE A 88 1.04 -7.65 0.73
C PHE A 88 -0.04 -7.33 1.77
N PRO A 89 -0.84 -8.33 2.15
CA PRO A 89 -1.96 -8.12 3.08
C PRO A 89 -1.53 -8.34 4.53
N TYR A 90 -1.57 -7.26 5.29
CA TYR A 90 -1.22 -7.27 6.72
C TYR A 90 -2.47 -7.00 7.54
N ASP A 91 -2.63 -7.75 8.64
CA ASP A 91 -3.73 -7.50 9.55
C ASP A 91 -3.48 -6.22 10.38
N ARG A 92 -4.48 -5.79 11.14
CA ARG A 92 -4.39 -4.53 11.88
C ARG A 92 -3.20 -4.50 12.84
N GLY A 93 -2.98 -5.56 13.59
CA GLY A 93 -1.85 -5.61 14.52
C GLY A 93 -0.51 -5.51 13.80
N GLU A 94 -0.42 -6.16 12.65
CA GLU A 94 0.81 -6.17 11.85
C GLU A 94 1.11 -4.79 11.25
N TRP A 95 0.14 -4.16 10.56
CA TRP A 95 0.45 -2.87 9.95
C TRP A 95 0.62 -1.76 10.99
N GLN A 96 -0.05 -1.85 12.14
CA GLN A 96 0.19 -0.91 13.24
C GLN A 96 1.61 -1.06 13.79
N ARG A 97 2.08 -2.29 13.97
CA ARG A 97 3.44 -2.55 14.43
C ARG A 97 4.47 -2.07 13.41
N MET A 98 4.23 -2.36 12.13
CA MET A 98 5.10 -1.89 11.05
C MET A 98 5.25 -0.37 11.11
N PHE A 99 4.18 0.33 11.38
CA PHE A 99 4.23 1.79 11.49
C PHE A 99 5.06 2.23 12.68
N ARG A 100 4.81 1.65 13.84
CA ARG A 100 5.56 2.00 15.07
C ARG A 100 7.05 1.70 14.94
N GLU A 101 7.41 0.66 14.19
CA GLU A 101 8.78 0.22 14.04
C GLU A 101 9.46 0.76 12.79
N TYR A 102 8.84 1.71 12.10
CA TYR A 102 9.41 2.35 10.90
C TYR A 102 9.75 1.33 9.81
N HIS A 103 8.86 0.38 9.57
CA HIS A 103 9.11 -0.68 8.60
C HIS A 103 9.29 -0.08 7.19
N PRO A 104 10.37 -0.41 6.49
CA PRO A 104 10.68 0.24 5.20
C PRO A 104 9.59 0.11 4.14
N LEU A 105 8.91 -1.03 4.06
CA LEU A 105 7.82 -1.20 3.09
C LEU A 105 6.71 -0.20 3.34
N LEU A 106 6.33 -0.02 4.61
CA LEU A 106 5.25 0.92 4.95
C LEU A 106 5.70 2.37 4.74
N LEU A 107 6.96 2.70 5.09
CA LEU A 107 7.48 4.05 4.85
C LEU A 107 7.49 4.37 3.36
N GLU A 108 7.86 3.40 2.51
CA GLU A 108 7.81 3.54 1.06
C GLU A 108 6.40 3.85 0.59
N ALA A 109 5.42 3.10 1.08
CA ALA A 109 4.01 3.32 0.73
C ALA A 109 3.52 4.69 1.22
N LEU A 110 3.94 5.12 2.41
CA LEU A 110 3.53 6.42 2.96
C LEU A 110 4.13 7.58 2.17
N GLU A 111 5.35 7.44 1.67
CA GLU A 111 6.01 8.51 0.91
C GLU A 111 5.52 8.57 -0.54
N TYR A 112 5.50 7.44 -1.23
CA TYR A 112 5.28 7.40 -2.67
C TYR A 112 3.98 6.73 -3.09
N GLY A 113 3.26 6.13 -2.16
CA GLY A 113 2.11 5.31 -2.49
C GLY A 113 0.94 6.09 -3.08
N VAL A 114 0.21 5.43 -3.95
CA VAL A 114 -1.05 5.92 -4.51
C VAL A 114 -2.18 5.20 -3.80
N VAL A 115 -3.00 5.95 -3.06
CA VAL A 115 -4.09 5.39 -2.28
C VAL A 115 -5.23 5.01 -3.22
N LEU A 116 -5.60 3.73 -3.24
CA LEU A 116 -6.68 3.22 -4.07
C LEU A 116 -7.98 3.03 -3.29
N TRP A 117 -7.86 2.71 -2.01
CA TRP A 117 -9.01 2.53 -1.11
C TRP A 117 -8.53 2.85 0.30
N ASP A 118 -9.30 3.59 1.09
CA ASP A 118 -8.90 3.92 2.47
C ASP A 118 -10.14 4.25 3.29
N GLN A 119 -10.29 3.58 4.43
CA GLN A 119 -11.35 3.85 5.39
C GLN A 119 -10.93 4.92 6.41
N GLY A 120 -9.71 5.44 6.30
CA GLY A 120 -9.20 6.53 7.13
C GLY A 120 -7.88 6.25 7.82
N ALA A 121 -7.55 5.00 8.09
CA ALA A 121 -6.35 4.65 8.84
C ALA A 121 -5.07 5.02 8.09
N PHE A 122 -5.04 4.79 6.77
CA PHE A 122 -3.85 5.14 6.00
C PHE A 122 -3.62 6.65 5.96
N ALA A 123 -4.68 7.42 5.75
CA ALA A 123 -4.60 8.88 5.77
C ALA A 123 -4.09 9.40 7.12
N ASP A 124 -4.53 8.80 8.22
CA ASP A 124 -4.07 9.18 9.56
C ASP A 124 -2.59 8.88 9.74
N MET A 125 -2.14 7.70 9.31
CA MET A 125 -0.72 7.35 9.35
C MET A 125 0.11 8.29 8.49
N ARG A 126 -0.39 8.62 7.30
CA ARG A 126 0.31 9.52 6.37
C ARG A 126 0.49 10.91 6.96
N GLU A 127 -0.50 11.40 7.70
CA GLU A 127 -0.39 12.69 8.37
C GLU A 127 0.70 12.67 9.44
N THR A 128 0.75 11.63 10.27
CA THR A 128 1.82 11.47 11.25
C THR A 128 3.18 11.33 10.56
N PHE A 129 3.23 10.55 9.49
CA PHE A 129 4.46 10.39 8.70
C PHE A 129 4.94 11.72 8.13
N ARG A 130 4.04 12.56 7.65
CA ARG A 130 4.39 13.90 7.16
C ARG A 130 5.08 14.73 8.24
N GLN A 131 4.55 14.65 9.47
CA GLN A 131 5.18 15.34 10.61
C GLN A 131 6.58 14.79 10.89
N TRP A 132 6.76 13.47 10.78
CA TRP A 132 8.09 12.87 10.93
C TRP A 132 9.07 13.36 9.86
N ARG A 133 8.59 13.51 8.63
CA ARG A 133 9.40 14.03 7.54
C ARG A 133 9.79 15.48 7.77
N GLU A 134 8.85 16.30 8.18
CA GLU A 134 9.07 17.73 8.45
C GLU A 134 10.04 17.95 9.60
N SER A 135 9.98 17.13 10.64
CA SER A 135 10.84 17.23 11.81
C SER A 135 12.23 16.62 11.60
N GLY A 136 12.41 15.88 10.49
CA GLY A 136 13.66 15.18 10.24
C GLY A 136 13.79 13.84 10.95
N ARG A 137 12.75 13.41 11.67
CA ARG A 137 12.77 12.10 12.34
C ARG A 137 12.96 10.97 11.35
N VAL A 138 12.31 11.06 10.19
CA VAL A 138 12.39 10.06 9.14
C VAL A 138 12.81 10.74 7.85
N GLN A 139 13.85 10.24 7.21
CA GLN A 139 14.38 10.84 5.98
C GLN A 139 14.79 9.75 5.00
N PRO A 140 14.54 9.94 3.70
CA PRO A 140 15.15 9.06 2.70
C PRO A 140 16.67 9.12 2.82
N TRP A 141 17.30 7.96 2.73
CA TRP A 141 18.75 7.86 2.88
C TRP A 141 19.28 6.75 1.99
N ARG A 142 20.06 7.13 0.96
CA ARG A 142 20.59 6.16 -0.01
C ARG A 142 19.42 5.35 -0.63
N SER A 143 19.43 4.02 -0.50
CA SER A 143 18.36 3.16 -0.99
C SER A 143 17.33 2.81 0.07
N GLY A 144 17.32 3.51 1.20
CA GLY A 144 16.42 3.20 2.31
C GLY A 144 16.05 4.42 3.11
N TRP A 145 16.01 4.28 4.43
CA TRP A 145 15.52 5.30 5.34
C TRP A 145 16.47 5.50 6.50
N LYS A 146 16.59 6.74 6.93
CA LYS A 146 17.33 7.10 8.13
C LYS A 146 16.32 7.53 9.19
N ILE A 147 16.39 6.89 10.34
CA ILE A 147 15.50 7.20 11.45
C ILE A 147 16.32 7.88 12.53
N THR A 148 15.91 9.08 12.93
CA THR A 148 16.50 9.80 14.04
C THR A 148 15.43 9.91 15.13
N ASP A 149 15.32 8.87 15.92
CA ASP A 149 14.33 8.76 16.97
C ASP A 149 14.90 9.18 18.30
N SER A 150 15.53 10.34 18.32
CA SER A 150 16.02 10.88 19.58
C SER A 150 14.94 11.72 20.22
N ALA A 151 14.59 11.38 21.42
CA ALA A 151 13.64 12.12 22.22
C ALA A 151 14.24 13.39 22.82
N ALA A 152 15.38 13.76 22.35
CA ALA A 152 16.07 14.95 22.87
C ALA A 152 15.28 16.21 22.60
#